data_402d8e76a4ce2c059846076ceb1939d6
#
_entry.id   402d8e76a4ce2c059846076ceb1939d6
#
_cell.length_a   1.000
_cell.length_b   1.000
_cell.length_c   1.000
_cell.angle_alpha   90.00
_cell.angle_beta   90.00
_cell.angle_gamma   90.00
#
_symmetry.space_group_name_H-M   'P 1'
#
loop_
_entity.id
_entity.type
_entity.pdbx_description
1 polymer ?
#
loop_
_entity_poly.entity_id
_entity_poly.type
_entity_poly.pdbx_seq_one_letter_code
_entity_poly.pdbx_strand_id
1 'polypeptide(L)'
;MKSRSLIRVFAALAVLVSLGGCASLSKSECMNANWEDIGIRDGANGRPEEYLIQHSTACAKVNVAPDRGAYLHGREQGLERFCVPHRAYQMGEYGNGFDVGICRNFDQERLQVAYEKGREVHQRSSDLSSIDSEIHDINVRLEDKDKEHPLTKKERDQLMFRLGVLTVERVNAQKAYDQARYEARDL
;
A
#
# COMPACT_ATOMS: atom_id res chain seq x y z
N MET A 1 22.87 -8.88 -45.41
CA MET A 1 23.41 -7.98 -44.37
C MET A 1 22.54 -6.71 -44.11
N LYS A 2 21.43 -6.48 -44.80
CA LYS A 2 20.58 -5.26 -44.61
C LYS A 2 19.46 -5.41 -43.59
N SER A 3 19.09 -6.63 -43.17
CA SER A 3 17.95 -6.87 -42.25
C SER A 3 18.26 -6.58 -40.76
N ARG A 4 19.52 -6.74 -40.31
CA ARG A 4 19.88 -6.51 -38.90
C ARG A 4 19.98 -5.05 -38.49
N SER A 5 20.11 -4.13 -39.46
CA SER A 5 20.19 -2.68 -39.18
C SER A 5 18.82 -2.07 -38.95
N LEU A 6 17.79 -2.54 -39.63
CA LEU A 6 16.39 -2.06 -39.48
C LEU A 6 15.81 -2.46 -38.12
N ILE A 7 16.12 -3.65 -37.63
CA ILE A 7 15.62 -4.10 -36.29
C ILE A 7 16.20 -3.26 -35.15
N ARG A 8 17.46 -2.81 -35.27
CA ARG A 8 18.12 -1.97 -34.25
C ARG A 8 17.57 -0.55 -34.23
N VAL A 9 17.11 -0.01 -35.35
CA VAL A 9 16.49 1.33 -35.43
C VAL A 9 15.08 1.30 -34.85
N PHE A 10 14.29 0.24 -35.07
CA PHE A 10 12.97 0.08 -34.47
C PHE A 10 13.03 -0.15 -32.94
N ALA A 11 14.04 -0.88 -32.43
CA ALA A 11 14.24 -1.07 -31.01
C ALA A 11 14.64 0.23 -30.27
N ALA A 12 15.40 1.12 -30.92
CA ALA A 12 15.77 2.42 -30.37
C ALA A 12 14.61 3.42 -30.33
N LEU A 13 13.65 3.31 -31.26
CA LEU A 13 12.49 4.20 -31.31
C LEU A 13 11.41 3.83 -30.27
N ALA A 14 11.30 2.56 -29.88
CA ALA A 14 10.33 2.06 -28.92
C ALA A 14 10.64 2.46 -27.46
N VAL A 15 11.88 2.84 -27.14
CA VAL A 15 12.30 3.23 -25.78
C VAL A 15 11.98 4.69 -25.45
N LEU A 16 11.66 5.53 -26.43
CA LEU A 16 11.41 6.97 -26.24
C LEU A 16 9.96 7.33 -25.86
N VAL A 17 9.06 6.37 -25.75
CA VAL A 17 7.60 6.64 -25.50
C VAL A 17 7.20 6.54 -24.04
N SER A 18 8.07 6.12 -23.11
CA SER A 18 7.70 5.81 -21.72
C SER A 18 8.10 6.85 -20.65
N LEU A 19 8.48 8.07 -21.04
CA LEU A 19 8.75 9.18 -20.11
C LEU A 19 7.58 10.16 -19.96
N GLY A 20 6.36 9.70 -20.19
CA GLY A 20 5.15 10.38 -19.76
C GLY A 20 5.01 10.26 -18.25
N GLY A 21 5.80 10.99 -17.45
CA GLY A 21 5.57 11.13 -16.02
C GLY A 21 4.09 11.47 -15.79
N CYS A 22 3.38 10.68 -14.98
CA CYS A 22 1.97 10.93 -14.65
C CYS A 22 1.85 12.35 -14.11
N ALA A 23 1.38 13.28 -14.95
CA ALA A 23 1.07 14.62 -14.49
C ALA A 23 -0.06 14.51 -13.46
N SER A 24 0.02 15.27 -12.38
CA SER A 24 -0.97 15.25 -11.29
C SER A 24 -2.36 15.74 -11.74
N LEU A 25 -2.41 16.52 -12.83
CA LEU A 25 -3.61 16.96 -13.54
C LEU A 25 -3.37 16.94 -15.06
N SER A 26 -4.38 16.61 -15.82
CA SER A 26 -4.39 16.73 -17.29
C SER A 26 -4.54 18.18 -17.73
N LYS A 27 -4.26 18.47 -19.00
CA LYS A 27 -4.45 19.82 -19.57
C LYS A 27 -5.88 20.32 -19.46
N SER A 28 -6.87 19.44 -19.67
CA SER A 28 -8.29 19.82 -19.57
C SER A 28 -8.71 20.09 -18.12
N GLU A 29 -8.20 19.32 -17.17
CA GLU A 29 -8.43 19.58 -15.75
C GLU A 29 -7.82 20.90 -15.32
N CYS A 30 -6.61 21.25 -15.79
CA CYS A 30 -6.00 22.54 -15.50
C CYS A 30 -6.82 23.71 -16.04
N MET A 31 -7.31 23.62 -17.29
CA MET A 31 -8.07 24.71 -17.93
C MET A 31 -9.46 24.94 -17.30
N ASN A 32 -10.04 23.90 -16.69
CA ASN A 32 -11.35 23.96 -16.07
C ASN A 32 -11.26 23.74 -14.53
N ALA A 33 -10.11 24.05 -13.95
CA ALA A 33 -9.82 23.74 -12.57
C ALA A 33 -10.75 24.48 -11.59
N ASN A 34 -11.51 23.73 -10.80
CA ASN A 34 -12.02 24.21 -9.53
C ASN A 34 -10.99 23.83 -8.44
N TRP A 35 -10.21 24.80 -8.00
CA TRP A 35 -9.11 24.56 -7.06
C TRP A 35 -9.59 24.12 -5.68
N GLU A 36 -10.78 24.54 -5.26
CA GLU A 36 -11.39 24.08 -4.02
C GLU A 36 -11.75 22.59 -4.10
N ASP A 37 -12.41 22.15 -5.18
CA ASP A 37 -12.76 20.73 -5.38
C ASP A 37 -11.51 19.84 -5.50
N ILE A 38 -10.46 20.35 -6.16
CA ILE A 38 -9.17 19.65 -6.23
C ILE A 38 -8.58 19.52 -4.83
N GLY A 39 -8.63 20.58 -4.05
CA GLY A 39 -8.19 20.58 -2.66
C GLY A 39 -8.97 19.57 -1.81
N ILE A 40 -10.31 19.55 -1.90
CA ILE A 40 -11.16 18.57 -1.19
C ILE A 40 -10.75 17.14 -1.52
N ARG A 41 -10.55 16.84 -2.79
CA ARG A 41 -10.12 15.50 -3.23
C ARG A 41 -8.76 15.13 -2.67
N ASP A 42 -7.81 16.05 -2.69
CA ASP A 42 -6.46 15.80 -2.22
C ASP A 42 -6.42 15.67 -0.69
N GLY A 43 -7.14 16.50 0.04
CA GLY A 43 -7.31 16.39 1.49
C GLY A 43 -7.94 15.05 1.90
N ALA A 44 -9.01 14.64 1.22
CA ALA A 44 -9.67 13.35 1.48
C ALA A 44 -8.76 12.13 1.19
N ASN A 45 -7.73 12.32 0.36
CA ASN A 45 -6.70 11.32 0.10
C ASN A 45 -5.43 11.47 0.96
N GLY A 46 -5.41 12.41 1.91
CA GLY A 46 -4.26 12.65 2.77
C GLY A 46 -3.04 13.19 2.03
N ARG A 47 -3.24 13.94 0.95
CA ARG A 47 -2.12 14.59 0.25
C ARG A 47 -1.57 15.74 1.10
N PRO A 48 -0.23 15.86 1.25
CA PRO A 48 0.37 16.99 1.95
C PRO A 48 0.14 18.31 1.19
N GLU A 49 0.28 19.44 1.86
CA GLU A 49 0.09 20.78 1.26
C GLU A 49 0.99 20.99 0.04
N GLU A 50 2.21 20.49 0.10
CA GLU A 50 3.22 20.57 -0.96
C GLU A 50 2.81 19.87 -2.26
N TYR A 51 1.77 19.02 -2.22
CA TYR A 51 1.26 18.37 -3.42
C TYR A 51 0.73 19.38 -4.45
N LEU A 52 0.31 20.56 -4.01
CA LEU A 52 -0.05 21.70 -4.89
C LEU A 52 1.08 22.07 -5.87
N ILE A 53 2.34 21.87 -5.49
CA ILE A 53 3.50 22.14 -6.36
C ILE A 53 3.45 21.24 -7.60
N GLN A 54 3.01 19.98 -7.44
CA GLN A 54 2.88 19.06 -8.57
C GLN A 54 1.76 19.52 -9.52
N HIS A 55 0.64 20.03 -8.99
CA HIS A 55 -0.43 20.61 -9.79
C HIS A 55 0.03 21.87 -10.50
N SER A 56 0.76 22.75 -9.82
CA SER A 56 1.34 23.96 -10.42
C SER A 56 2.26 23.60 -11.60
N THR A 57 3.13 22.59 -11.41
CA THR A 57 4.04 22.13 -12.46
C THR A 57 3.28 21.54 -13.66
N ALA A 58 2.21 20.77 -13.40
CA ALA A 58 1.38 20.19 -14.46
C ALA A 58 0.66 21.27 -15.26
N CYS A 59 0.07 22.27 -14.59
CA CYS A 59 -0.77 23.31 -15.19
C CYS A 59 0.03 24.46 -15.80
N ALA A 60 1.29 24.64 -15.44
CA ALA A 60 2.19 25.60 -16.09
C ALA A 60 2.33 25.36 -17.61
N LYS A 61 2.18 24.12 -18.07
CA LYS A 61 2.21 23.74 -19.48
C LYS A 61 1.07 24.35 -20.32
N VAL A 62 0.02 24.84 -19.68
CA VAL A 62 -1.13 25.50 -20.29
C VAL A 62 -1.32 26.93 -19.73
N ASN A 63 -0.29 27.49 -19.09
CA ASN A 63 -0.26 28.83 -18.49
C ASN A 63 -1.37 29.08 -17.45
N VAL A 64 -1.76 28.03 -16.69
CA VAL A 64 -2.72 28.12 -15.59
C VAL A 64 -1.96 28.02 -14.28
N ALA A 65 -2.16 29.01 -13.39
CA ALA A 65 -1.63 29.02 -12.03
C ALA A 65 -2.73 28.55 -11.04
N PRO A 66 -2.38 27.71 -10.04
CA PRO A 66 -3.32 27.36 -8.99
C PRO A 66 -3.78 28.56 -8.15
N ASP A 67 -5.07 28.59 -7.80
CA ASP A 67 -5.55 29.38 -6.68
C ASP A 67 -5.21 28.65 -5.36
N ARG A 68 -4.09 29.06 -4.73
CA ARG A 68 -3.61 28.47 -3.50
C ARG A 68 -4.61 28.61 -2.36
N GLY A 69 -5.32 29.75 -2.27
CA GLY A 69 -6.29 29.99 -1.20
C GLY A 69 -7.47 29.03 -1.27
N ALA A 70 -8.09 28.93 -2.46
CA ALA A 70 -9.19 28.01 -2.73
C ALA A 70 -8.76 26.54 -2.52
N TYR A 71 -7.57 26.15 -3.02
CA TYR A 71 -7.04 24.82 -2.85
C TYR A 71 -6.85 24.44 -1.38
N LEU A 72 -6.22 25.30 -0.57
CA LEU A 72 -5.97 25.02 0.84
C LEU A 72 -7.26 24.96 1.65
N HIS A 73 -8.23 25.83 1.34
CA HIS A 73 -9.55 25.78 1.96
C HIS A 73 -10.25 24.45 1.68
N GLY A 74 -10.31 24.05 0.43
CA GLY A 74 -10.88 22.74 0.05
C GLY A 74 -10.11 21.57 0.67
N ARG A 75 -8.78 21.65 0.71
CA ARG A 75 -7.95 20.60 1.31
C ARG A 75 -8.28 20.40 2.79
N GLU A 76 -8.49 21.44 3.56
CA GLU A 76 -8.87 21.34 4.97
C GLU A 76 -10.22 20.65 5.13
N GLN A 77 -11.21 20.96 4.30
CA GLN A 77 -12.50 20.26 4.27
C GLN A 77 -12.33 18.76 3.93
N GLY A 78 -11.44 18.45 2.97
CA GLY A 78 -11.12 17.08 2.60
C GLY A 78 -10.49 16.27 3.74
N LEU A 79 -9.61 16.92 4.53
CA LEU A 79 -8.95 16.30 5.67
C LEU A 79 -9.92 15.84 6.76
N GLU A 80 -11.11 16.45 6.90
CA GLU A 80 -12.15 15.98 7.81
C GLU A 80 -12.56 14.52 7.56
N ARG A 81 -12.39 14.04 6.32
CA ARG A 81 -12.67 12.65 5.92
C ARG A 81 -11.47 11.73 6.07
N PHE A 82 -10.26 12.28 5.95
CA PHE A 82 -9.02 11.53 6.08
C PHE A 82 -8.57 11.38 7.53
N CYS A 83 -8.65 12.47 8.32
CA CYS A 83 -8.17 12.56 9.68
C CYS A 83 -9.18 12.03 10.71
N VAL A 84 -9.65 10.80 10.49
CA VAL A 84 -10.57 10.10 11.39
C VAL A 84 -9.97 8.78 11.85
N PRO A 85 -10.22 8.33 13.11
CA PRO A 85 -9.61 7.12 13.68
C PRO A 85 -9.83 5.87 12.81
N HIS A 86 -11.06 5.69 12.31
CA HIS A 86 -11.37 4.56 11.44
C HIS A 86 -10.50 4.53 10.17
N ARG A 87 -10.23 5.70 9.56
CA ARG A 87 -9.36 5.78 8.38
C ARG A 87 -7.91 5.48 8.73
N ALA A 88 -7.42 6.03 9.84
CA ALA A 88 -6.06 5.75 10.33
C ALA A 88 -5.88 4.24 10.60
N TYR A 89 -6.84 3.60 11.28
CA TYR A 89 -6.86 2.16 11.49
C TYR A 89 -6.79 1.37 10.17
N GLN A 90 -7.66 1.69 9.21
CA GLN A 90 -7.66 1.01 7.91
C GLN A 90 -6.32 1.13 7.18
N MET A 91 -5.68 2.30 7.22
CA MET A 91 -4.35 2.47 6.62
C MET A 91 -3.33 1.52 7.25
N GLY A 92 -3.34 1.40 8.58
CA GLY A 92 -2.50 0.44 9.30
C GLY A 92 -2.82 -1.01 8.96
N GLU A 93 -4.09 -1.40 8.98
CA GLU A 93 -4.58 -2.76 8.69
C GLU A 93 -4.20 -3.24 7.28
N TYR A 94 -4.21 -2.33 6.29
CA TYR A 94 -3.77 -2.65 4.93
C TYR A 94 -2.25 -2.51 4.71
N GLY A 95 -1.47 -2.22 5.76
CA GLY A 95 -0.03 -2.03 5.66
C GLY A 95 0.38 -0.74 4.94
N ASN A 96 -0.54 0.20 4.77
CA ASN A 96 -0.28 1.50 4.17
C ASN A 96 0.30 2.48 5.21
N GLY A 97 1.13 3.43 4.75
CA GLY A 97 1.61 4.51 5.60
C GLY A 97 0.50 5.51 5.93
N PHE A 98 0.50 6.03 7.16
CA PHE A 98 -0.36 7.12 7.60
C PHE A 98 0.51 8.19 8.25
N ASP A 99 0.58 9.37 7.62
CA ASP A 99 1.32 10.50 8.17
C ASP A 99 0.37 11.36 9.02
N VAL A 100 0.43 11.18 10.33
CA VAL A 100 -0.37 11.94 11.29
C VAL A 100 -0.05 13.45 11.25
N GLY A 101 1.14 13.83 10.79
CA GLY A 101 1.54 15.23 10.63
C GLY A 101 0.69 16.01 9.63
N ILE A 102 0.01 15.35 8.71
CA ILE A 102 -0.96 15.95 7.80
C ILE A 102 -2.21 16.44 8.55
N CYS A 103 -2.55 15.79 9.67
CA CYS A 103 -3.76 16.02 10.47
C CYS A 103 -3.52 17.01 11.64
N ARG A 104 -2.87 18.16 11.38
CA ARG A 104 -2.43 19.09 12.44
C ARG A 104 -3.57 19.68 13.28
N ASN A 105 -4.75 19.86 12.69
CA ASN A 105 -5.94 20.45 13.34
C ASN A 105 -6.86 19.39 13.94
N PHE A 106 -6.42 18.13 14.03
CA PHE A 106 -7.18 16.99 14.52
C PHE A 106 -6.48 16.33 15.71
N ASP A 107 -7.17 15.42 16.39
CA ASP A 107 -6.62 14.66 17.52
C ASP A 107 -5.56 13.65 17.03
N GLN A 108 -4.33 14.12 16.90
CA GLN A 108 -3.20 13.33 16.39
C GLN A 108 -2.90 12.11 17.25
N GLU A 109 -3.05 12.20 18.58
CA GLU A 109 -2.79 11.08 19.49
C GLU A 109 -3.79 9.94 19.23
N ARG A 110 -5.08 10.27 19.14
CA ARG A 110 -6.12 9.30 18.83
C ARG A 110 -5.94 8.67 17.45
N LEU A 111 -5.53 9.46 16.46
CA LEU A 111 -5.24 8.96 15.11
C LEU A 111 -4.04 8.02 15.11
N GLN A 112 -2.97 8.35 15.82
CA GLN A 112 -1.78 7.52 15.93
C GLN A 112 -2.10 6.18 16.60
N VAL A 113 -2.83 6.20 17.72
CA VAL A 113 -3.29 4.96 18.41
C VAL A 113 -4.11 4.08 17.47
N ALA A 114 -5.04 4.66 16.73
CA ALA A 114 -5.84 3.92 15.77
C ALA A 114 -4.99 3.29 14.67
N TYR A 115 -4.04 4.04 14.12
CA TYR A 115 -3.11 3.53 13.11
C TYR A 115 -2.25 2.38 13.62
N GLU A 116 -1.72 2.50 14.84
CA GLU A 116 -0.89 1.45 15.45
C GLU A 116 -1.67 0.16 15.69
N LYS A 117 -2.92 0.25 16.15
CA LYS A 117 -3.81 -0.92 16.25
C LYS A 117 -4.05 -1.60 14.91
N GLY A 118 -4.25 -0.81 13.84
CA GLY A 118 -4.35 -1.36 12.49
C GLY A 118 -3.07 -2.07 12.07
N ARG A 119 -1.92 -1.46 12.32
CA ARG A 119 -0.61 -2.07 12.03
C ARG A 119 -0.38 -3.37 12.78
N GLU A 120 -0.83 -3.44 14.03
CA GLU A 120 -0.73 -4.68 14.80
C GLU A 120 -1.55 -5.80 14.16
N VAL A 121 -2.80 -5.52 13.76
CA VAL A 121 -3.63 -6.50 13.03
C VAL A 121 -2.96 -6.94 11.74
N HIS A 122 -2.39 -6.02 10.98
CA HIS A 122 -1.62 -6.33 9.76
C HIS A 122 -0.45 -7.28 10.04
N GLN A 123 0.36 -6.99 11.06
CA GLN A 123 1.51 -7.82 11.45
C GLN A 123 1.06 -9.24 11.83
N ARG A 124 0.02 -9.38 12.70
CA ARG A 124 -0.51 -10.69 13.10
C ARG A 124 -1.06 -11.50 11.92
N SER A 125 -1.72 -10.82 10.97
CA SER A 125 -2.18 -11.43 9.72
C SER A 125 -1.02 -11.94 8.87
N SER A 126 0.05 -11.16 8.77
CA SER A 126 1.27 -11.52 8.03
C SER A 126 1.99 -12.71 8.67
N ASP A 127 2.12 -12.73 10.01
CA ASP A 127 2.72 -13.83 10.75
C ASP A 127 1.94 -15.14 10.50
N LEU A 128 0.62 -15.09 10.59
CA LEU A 128 -0.26 -16.23 10.31
C LEU A 128 -0.11 -16.74 8.86
N SER A 129 -0.11 -15.83 7.90
CA SER A 129 0.07 -16.17 6.48
C SER A 129 1.44 -16.82 6.21
N SER A 130 2.49 -16.37 6.90
CA SER A 130 3.83 -16.96 6.79
C SER A 130 3.86 -18.41 7.30
N ILE A 131 3.22 -18.67 8.47
CA ILE A 131 3.09 -20.02 9.03
C ILE A 131 2.29 -20.93 8.07
N ASP A 132 1.16 -20.44 7.54
CA ASP A 132 0.33 -21.19 6.60
C ASP A 132 1.10 -21.55 5.32
N SER A 133 1.93 -20.63 4.82
CA SER A 133 2.79 -20.86 3.65
C SER A 133 3.83 -21.96 3.94
N GLU A 134 4.49 -21.92 5.11
CA GLU A 134 5.48 -22.94 5.48
C GLU A 134 4.81 -24.33 5.65
N ILE A 135 3.63 -24.37 6.27
CA ILE A 135 2.83 -25.62 6.37
C ILE A 135 2.50 -26.16 4.98
N HIS A 136 2.08 -25.30 4.06
CA HIS A 136 1.78 -25.69 2.69
C HIS A 136 3.02 -26.29 2.00
N ASP A 137 4.15 -25.62 2.07
CA ASP A 137 5.40 -26.05 1.44
C ASP A 137 5.88 -27.40 1.99
N ILE A 138 5.78 -27.60 3.31
CA ILE A 138 6.11 -28.89 3.93
C ILE A 138 5.19 -30.00 3.42
N ASN A 139 3.87 -29.77 3.35
CA ASN A 139 2.92 -30.74 2.84
C ASN A 139 3.21 -31.12 1.38
N VAL A 140 3.45 -30.13 0.52
CA VAL A 140 3.85 -30.35 -0.88
C VAL A 140 5.11 -31.24 -0.94
N ARG A 141 6.13 -30.96 -0.14
CA ARG A 141 7.36 -31.79 -0.12
C ARG A 141 7.12 -33.21 0.42
N LEU A 142 6.22 -33.38 1.39
CA LEU A 142 5.90 -34.71 1.94
C LEU A 142 5.10 -35.56 0.96
N GLU A 143 4.28 -34.93 0.09
CA GLU A 143 3.47 -35.57 -0.94
C GLU A 143 4.26 -35.82 -2.23
N ASP A 144 5.36 -35.10 -2.43
CA ASP A 144 6.18 -35.20 -3.64
C ASP A 144 6.74 -36.62 -3.77
N LYS A 145 6.42 -37.23 -4.91
CA LYS A 145 6.87 -38.57 -5.31
C LYS A 145 7.99 -38.51 -6.32
N ASP A 146 8.85 -37.49 -6.21
CA ASP A 146 10.03 -37.41 -7.07
C ASP A 146 10.81 -38.72 -6.99
N LYS A 147 10.91 -39.40 -8.13
CA LYS A 147 11.59 -40.69 -8.22
C LYS A 147 13.11 -40.53 -8.35
N GLU A 148 13.58 -39.36 -8.77
CA GLU A 148 15.00 -39.09 -8.94
C GLU A 148 15.65 -38.67 -7.60
N HIS A 149 14.91 -37.92 -6.75
CA HIS A 149 15.39 -37.44 -5.46
C HIS A 149 14.37 -37.65 -4.33
N PRO A 150 14.05 -38.93 -3.98
CA PRO A 150 13.09 -39.21 -2.95
C PRO A 150 13.59 -38.75 -1.57
N LEU A 151 12.67 -38.24 -0.73
CA LEU A 151 12.98 -37.87 0.64
C LEU A 151 13.53 -39.09 1.40
N THR A 152 14.67 -38.92 2.06
CA THR A 152 15.19 -39.90 3.02
C THR A 152 14.27 -39.97 4.23
N LYS A 153 14.36 -41.10 4.99
CA LYS A 153 13.60 -41.24 6.25
C LYS A 153 13.88 -40.08 7.20
N LYS A 154 15.15 -39.69 7.35
CA LYS A 154 15.57 -38.59 8.24
C LYS A 154 14.92 -37.25 7.85
N GLU A 155 14.92 -36.91 6.55
CA GLU A 155 14.30 -35.68 6.05
C GLU A 155 12.80 -35.68 6.26
N ARG A 156 12.14 -36.80 5.99
CA ARG A 156 10.71 -36.96 6.25
C ARG A 156 10.37 -36.79 7.75
N ASP A 157 11.13 -37.42 8.64
CA ASP A 157 10.94 -37.31 10.08
C ASP A 157 11.13 -35.84 10.56
N GLN A 158 12.11 -35.14 10.00
CA GLN A 158 12.34 -33.69 10.29
C GLN A 158 11.17 -32.82 9.82
N LEU A 159 10.66 -33.04 8.59
CA LEU A 159 9.51 -32.29 8.06
C LEU A 159 8.26 -32.55 8.89
N MET A 160 8.00 -33.79 9.28
CA MET A 160 6.85 -34.15 10.13
C MET A 160 6.95 -33.49 11.52
N PHE A 161 8.16 -33.47 12.11
CA PHE A 161 8.38 -32.76 13.37
C PHE A 161 8.12 -31.24 13.24
N ARG A 162 8.67 -30.61 12.18
CA ARG A 162 8.45 -29.18 11.93
C ARG A 162 6.98 -28.86 11.71
N LEU A 163 6.26 -29.71 10.96
CA LEU A 163 4.82 -29.58 10.74
C LEU A 163 4.03 -29.61 12.06
N GLY A 164 4.42 -30.50 12.99
CA GLY A 164 3.83 -30.55 14.33
C GLY A 164 4.03 -29.25 15.12
N VAL A 165 5.24 -28.68 15.09
CA VAL A 165 5.57 -27.39 15.73
C VAL A 165 4.72 -26.27 15.10
N LEU A 166 4.72 -26.18 13.77
CA LEU A 166 3.97 -25.15 13.05
C LEU A 166 2.46 -25.21 13.32
N THR A 167 1.91 -26.39 13.52
CA THR A 167 0.49 -26.54 13.86
C THR A 167 0.15 -25.86 15.19
N VAL A 168 1.03 -25.95 16.17
CA VAL A 168 0.87 -25.26 17.46
C VAL A 168 1.10 -23.74 17.31
N GLU A 169 2.15 -23.34 16.59
CA GLU A 169 2.46 -21.94 16.28
C GLU A 169 1.28 -21.27 15.58
N ARG A 170 0.66 -21.95 14.60
CA ARG A 170 -0.52 -21.48 13.89
C ARG A 170 -1.71 -21.18 14.79
N VAL A 171 -2.01 -22.08 15.72
CA VAL A 171 -3.10 -21.88 16.70
C VAL A 171 -2.84 -20.64 17.57
N ASN A 172 -1.59 -20.46 18.02
CA ASN A 172 -1.22 -19.30 18.82
C ASN A 172 -1.25 -18.00 18.01
N ALA A 173 -0.76 -18.02 16.76
CA ALA A 173 -0.83 -16.88 15.85
C ALA A 173 -2.28 -16.49 15.52
N GLN A 174 -3.17 -17.48 15.30
CA GLN A 174 -4.60 -17.22 15.09
C GLN A 174 -5.23 -16.52 16.30
N LYS A 175 -4.96 -16.99 17.52
CA LYS A 175 -5.46 -16.34 18.74
C LYS A 175 -4.96 -14.91 18.88
N ALA A 176 -3.68 -14.66 18.59
CA ALA A 176 -3.08 -13.33 18.65
C ALA A 176 -3.71 -12.37 17.62
N TYR A 177 -3.99 -12.86 16.41
CA TYR A 177 -4.70 -12.12 15.37
C TYR A 177 -6.13 -11.77 15.80
N ASP A 178 -6.87 -12.75 16.30
CA ASP A 178 -8.27 -12.56 16.75
C ASP A 178 -8.34 -11.55 17.91
N GLN A 179 -7.37 -11.60 18.83
CA GLN A 179 -7.27 -10.65 19.93
C GLN A 179 -6.99 -9.24 19.44
N ALA A 180 -6.00 -9.04 18.56
CA ALA A 180 -5.69 -7.73 17.98
C ALA A 180 -6.92 -7.11 17.28
N ARG A 181 -7.67 -7.92 16.53
CA ARG A 181 -8.92 -7.49 15.91
C ARG A 181 -10.01 -7.13 16.92
N TYR A 182 -10.10 -7.87 18.01
CA TYR A 182 -11.07 -7.59 19.07
C TYR A 182 -10.76 -6.24 19.74
N GLU A 183 -9.50 -5.99 20.10
CA GLU A 183 -9.04 -4.75 20.74
C GLU A 183 -9.19 -3.50 19.84
N ALA A 184 -9.29 -3.70 18.54
CA ALA A 184 -9.49 -2.63 17.56
C ALA A 184 -10.97 -2.26 17.32
N ARG A 185 -11.94 -2.93 17.96
CA ARG A 185 -13.38 -2.69 17.70
C ARG A 185 -13.92 -1.39 18.29
N ASP A 186 -13.28 -0.86 19.32
CA ASP A 186 -13.75 0.30 20.08
C ASP A 186 -13.10 1.63 19.63
N LEU A 187 -12.65 1.72 18.35
CA LEU A 187 -11.99 2.89 17.78
C LEU A 187 -12.94 3.98 17.26
#